data_51b683bb531ae2268cc1cbbb5ae3298f
#
_entry.id   51b683bb531ae2268cc1cbbb5ae3298f
#
_cell.length_a   1.000
_cell.length_b   1.000
_cell.length_c   1.000
_cell.angle_alpha   90.00
_cell.angle_beta   90.00
_cell.angle_gamma   90.00
#
_symmetry.space_group_name_H-M   'P 1'
#
loop_
_entity.id
_entity.type
_entity.pdbx_description
1 polymer ?
#
loop_
_entity_poly.entity_id
_entity_poly.type
_entity_poly.pdbx_seq_one_letter_code
_entity_poly.pdbx_strand_id
1 'polypeptide(L)'
;RLRSIGVSERVTASKLLWMHPRQMEKGSVSIGFVAEAMACIRLRGLDPEGVLRQAGIAPDLLNAPHARVSSRQFGVLWHAIAQAIDDEFFGMDRHPMKVGSFTLLCHAVIQSDTLERALLRALRFLRLVLDELSGELVCEGEVAHIVLHDRRMDTDRPQALSAQPRRAFAHGTFMVILHGLACWLVGLRIPVMGASFCDDAPPYADEWR
;
A
#
# COMPACT_ATOMS: atom_id res chain seq x y z
N ARG A 1 -8.63 3.97 16.99
CA ARG A 1 -7.25 4.10 17.55
C ARG A 1 -6.32 4.59 16.45
N LEU A 2 -5.49 5.58 16.79
CA LEU A 2 -4.59 6.29 15.87
C LEU A 2 -3.41 5.43 15.45
N ARG A 3 -3.01 5.51 14.17
CA ARG A 3 -1.83 4.85 13.59
C ARG A 3 -1.02 5.87 12.83
N SER A 4 0.24 6.02 13.16
CA SER A 4 1.08 7.06 12.58
C SER A 4 2.27 6.48 11.82
N ILE A 5 2.56 7.05 10.65
CA ILE A 5 3.86 6.99 10.01
C ILE A 5 4.49 8.38 10.15
N GLY A 6 5.61 8.47 10.88
CA GLY A 6 6.33 9.72 11.02
C GLY A 6 7.26 9.97 9.82
N VAL A 7 7.16 11.14 9.20
CA VAL A 7 8.02 11.56 8.08
C VAL A 7 8.75 12.83 8.49
N SER A 8 10.09 12.78 8.57
CA SER A 8 10.94 13.91 8.91
C SER A 8 11.56 14.56 7.66
N GLU A 9 11.53 15.86 7.59
CA GLU A 9 12.23 16.84 6.77
C GLU A 9 11.46 17.57 5.66
N ARG A 10 11.64 18.91 5.67
CA ARG A 10 11.37 19.77 4.51
C ARG A 10 12.50 19.59 3.48
N VAL A 11 12.19 18.88 2.40
CA VAL A 11 13.12 18.74 1.27
C VAL A 11 12.88 19.90 0.30
N THR A 12 13.87 20.78 0.15
CA THR A 12 13.85 21.82 -0.88
C THR A 12 14.23 21.24 -2.24
N ALA A 13 13.53 21.63 -3.29
CA ALA A 13 13.66 21.10 -4.65
C ALA A 13 15.10 21.12 -5.22
N SER A 14 16.00 21.96 -4.70
CA SER A 14 17.38 22.08 -5.18
C SER A 14 18.33 20.93 -4.78
N LYS A 15 17.94 20.04 -3.84
CA LYS A 15 18.73 18.85 -3.46
C LYS A 15 18.41 17.61 -4.30
N LEU A 16 17.40 17.67 -5.15
CA LEU A 16 16.82 16.50 -5.84
C LEU A 16 17.57 16.07 -7.11
N LEU A 17 18.53 16.85 -7.62
CA LEU A 17 19.10 16.65 -8.96
C LEU A 17 20.12 15.50 -9.09
N TRP A 18 20.55 14.83 -8.01
CA TRP A 18 21.71 13.93 -8.06
C TRP A 18 21.50 12.53 -7.46
N MET A 19 20.28 12.13 -7.08
CA MET A 19 20.05 10.80 -6.53
C MET A 19 19.58 9.81 -7.62
N HIS A 20 20.38 8.76 -7.83
CA HIS A 20 20.08 7.69 -8.76
C HIS A 20 18.79 6.93 -8.35
N PRO A 21 17.89 6.60 -9.31
CA PRO A 21 16.65 5.84 -9.07
C PRO A 21 16.86 4.47 -8.37
N ARG A 22 18.06 3.91 -8.46
CA ARG A 22 18.41 2.59 -7.88
C ARG A 22 18.34 2.50 -6.34
N GLN A 23 18.27 3.64 -5.63
CA GLN A 23 18.18 3.67 -4.16
C GLN A 23 16.74 3.66 -3.64
N MET A 24 15.74 3.72 -4.52
CA MET A 24 14.31 3.84 -4.15
C MET A 24 13.58 2.50 -4.14
N GLU A 25 14.11 1.47 -4.78
CA GLU A 25 13.42 0.19 -4.91
C GLU A 25 13.89 -0.84 -3.87
N LYS A 26 12.94 -1.44 -3.15
CA LYS A 26 13.20 -2.66 -2.38
C LYS A 26 13.46 -3.80 -3.37
N GLY A 27 14.63 -4.42 -3.31
CA GLY A 27 15.05 -5.43 -4.31
C GLY A 27 14.18 -6.67 -4.37
N SER A 28 13.48 -7.03 -3.28
CA SER A 28 12.64 -8.23 -3.22
C SER A 28 11.50 -8.09 -2.21
N VAL A 29 10.46 -8.90 -2.39
CA VAL A 29 9.23 -8.98 -1.58
C VAL A 29 9.05 -10.42 -1.10
N SER A 30 8.60 -10.64 0.15
CA SER A 30 8.37 -11.99 0.67
C SER A 30 7.19 -12.68 -0.01
N ILE A 31 7.26 -14.01 -0.06
CA ILE A 31 6.18 -14.82 -0.62
C ILE A 31 4.89 -14.72 0.20
N GLY A 32 4.99 -14.47 1.51
CA GLY A 32 3.82 -14.23 2.36
C GLY A 32 3.02 -13.01 1.91
N PHE A 33 3.71 -11.94 1.52
CA PHE A 33 3.06 -10.74 0.98
C PHE A 33 2.38 -11.02 -0.39
N VAL A 34 3.01 -11.83 -1.24
CA VAL A 34 2.42 -12.33 -2.49
C VAL A 34 1.17 -13.16 -2.22
N ALA A 35 1.21 -14.05 -1.22
CA ALA A 35 0.09 -14.91 -0.86
C ALA A 35 -1.15 -14.11 -0.40
N GLU A 36 -0.94 -13.04 0.37
CA GLU A 36 -2.02 -12.13 0.78
C GLU A 36 -2.60 -11.36 -0.41
N ALA A 37 -1.76 -10.83 -1.29
CA ALA A 37 -2.22 -10.16 -2.51
C ALA A 37 -3.09 -11.11 -3.37
N MET A 38 -2.71 -12.39 -3.46
CA MET A 38 -3.43 -13.42 -4.23
C MET A 38 -4.73 -13.91 -3.58
N ALA A 39 -4.98 -13.56 -2.32
CA ALA A 39 -6.17 -14.05 -1.60
C ALA A 39 -7.48 -13.65 -2.30
N CYS A 40 -7.56 -12.44 -2.88
CA CYS A 40 -8.74 -11.97 -3.60
C CYS A 40 -9.04 -12.78 -4.88
N ILE A 41 -8.01 -13.29 -5.57
CA ILE A 41 -8.13 -14.14 -6.76
C ILE A 41 -8.75 -15.47 -6.36
N ARG A 42 -8.24 -16.12 -5.30
CA ARG A 42 -8.76 -17.38 -4.76
C ARG A 42 -10.21 -17.25 -4.28
N LEU A 43 -10.52 -16.18 -3.55
CA LEU A 43 -11.88 -15.94 -3.02
C LEU A 43 -12.92 -15.73 -4.11
N ARG A 44 -12.52 -15.25 -5.29
CA ARG A 44 -13.40 -15.06 -6.44
C ARG A 44 -13.44 -16.27 -7.39
N GLY A 45 -12.74 -17.36 -7.07
CA GLY A 45 -12.69 -18.57 -7.89
C GLY A 45 -11.97 -18.37 -9.23
N LEU A 46 -11.13 -17.34 -9.35
CA LEU A 46 -10.32 -17.07 -10.55
C LEU A 46 -9.07 -17.96 -10.56
N ASP A 47 -8.45 -18.11 -11.75
CA ASP A 47 -7.21 -18.90 -11.91
C ASP A 47 -5.98 -18.24 -11.27
N PRO A 48 -5.51 -18.73 -10.10
CA PRO A 48 -4.33 -18.15 -9.46
C PRO A 48 -3.04 -18.38 -10.24
N GLU A 49 -2.94 -19.53 -10.93
CA GLU A 49 -1.72 -19.88 -11.66
C GLU A 49 -1.53 -18.99 -12.89
N GLY A 50 -2.63 -18.65 -13.59
CA GLY A 50 -2.59 -17.74 -14.72
C GLY A 50 -2.04 -16.36 -14.32
N VAL A 51 -2.51 -15.82 -13.18
CA VAL A 51 -2.06 -14.53 -12.64
C VAL A 51 -0.58 -14.59 -12.22
N LEU A 52 -0.15 -15.65 -11.54
CA LEU A 52 1.25 -15.83 -11.14
C LEU A 52 2.18 -15.98 -12.35
N ARG A 53 1.77 -16.74 -13.37
CA ARG A 53 2.55 -16.89 -14.63
C ARG A 53 2.75 -15.57 -15.34
N GLN A 54 1.74 -14.70 -15.39
CA GLN A 54 1.88 -13.36 -15.96
C GLN A 54 2.97 -12.54 -15.25
N ALA A 55 3.10 -12.72 -13.93
CA ALA A 55 4.13 -12.06 -13.12
C ALA A 55 5.50 -12.75 -13.18
N GLY A 56 5.63 -13.88 -13.88
CA GLY A 56 6.84 -14.68 -13.88
C GLY A 56 7.17 -15.29 -12.52
N ILE A 57 6.14 -15.57 -11.70
CA ILE A 57 6.26 -16.17 -10.37
C ILE A 57 5.85 -17.64 -10.49
N ALA A 58 6.76 -18.56 -10.15
CA ALA A 58 6.44 -19.98 -10.11
C ALA A 58 5.42 -20.26 -8.99
N PRO A 59 4.30 -20.95 -9.26
CA PRO A 59 3.27 -21.23 -8.26
C PRO A 59 3.79 -21.98 -7.03
N ASP A 60 4.77 -22.86 -7.20
CA ASP A 60 5.38 -23.64 -6.12
C ASP A 60 6.07 -22.78 -5.07
N LEU A 61 6.47 -21.55 -5.41
CA LEU A 61 7.06 -20.61 -4.47
C LEU A 61 6.09 -20.25 -3.34
N LEU A 62 4.77 -20.32 -3.56
CA LEU A 62 3.78 -20.07 -2.51
C LEU A 62 3.87 -21.08 -1.34
N ASN A 63 4.46 -22.25 -1.57
CA ASN A 63 4.67 -23.30 -0.57
C ASN A 63 6.04 -23.19 0.14
N ALA A 64 6.85 -22.20 -0.20
CA ALA A 64 8.19 -22.00 0.36
C ALA A 64 8.19 -20.76 1.29
N PRO A 65 8.07 -20.90 2.62
CA PRO A 65 7.79 -19.79 3.56
C PRO A 65 8.82 -18.65 3.53
N HIS A 66 10.06 -18.96 3.13
CA HIS A 66 11.16 -17.98 3.06
C HIS A 66 11.48 -17.53 1.63
N ALA A 67 10.68 -17.95 0.65
CA ALA A 67 10.86 -17.53 -0.73
C ALA A 67 10.59 -16.02 -0.88
N ARG A 68 11.25 -15.44 -1.85
CA ARG A 68 11.11 -14.03 -2.20
C ARG A 68 10.97 -13.88 -3.72
N VAL A 69 10.25 -12.86 -4.12
CA VAL A 69 10.13 -12.44 -5.53
C VAL A 69 10.79 -11.07 -5.70
N SER A 70 11.19 -10.73 -6.92
CA SER A 70 11.71 -9.39 -7.18
C SER A 70 10.59 -8.33 -7.07
N SER A 71 10.94 -7.09 -6.74
CA SER A 71 10.00 -5.95 -6.75
C SER A 71 9.32 -5.78 -8.11
N ARG A 72 10.04 -6.08 -9.21
CA ARG A 72 9.48 -6.07 -10.56
C ARG A 72 8.39 -7.13 -10.74
N GLN A 73 8.65 -8.38 -10.33
CA GLN A 73 7.64 -9.45 -10.39
C GLN A 73 6.40 -9.08 -9.56
N PHE A 74 6.61 -8.52 -8.36
CA PHE A 74 5.50 -8.09 -7.53
C PHE A 74 4.70 -6.94 -8.16
N GLY A 75 5.36 -5.98 -8.81
CA GLY A 75 4.68 -4.91 -9.55
C GLY A 75 3.83 -5.45 -10.71
N VAL A 76 4.35 -6.43 -11.48
CA VAL A 76 3.57 -7.08 -12.55
C VAL A 76 2.41 -7.87 -11.95
N LEU A 77 2.62 -8.58 -10.83
CA LEU A 77 1.56 -9.29 -10.12
C LEU A 77 0.45 -8.33 -9.66
N TRP A 78 0.82 -7.18 -9.09
CA TRP A 78 -0.13 -6.15 -8.67
C TRP A 78 -1.07 -5.74 -9.81
N HIS A 79 -0.48 -5.42 -10.98
CA HIS A 79 -1.26 -5.08 -12.16
C HIS A 79 -2.14 -6.24 -12.65
N ALA A 80 -1.60 -7.46 -12.68
CA ALA A 80 -2.35 -8.63 -13.13
C ALA A 80 -3.57 -8.90 -12.22
N ILE A 81 -3.41 -8.79 -10.91
CA ILE A 81 -4.50 -8.91 -9.94
C ILE A 81 -5.53 -7.80 -10.18
N ALA A 82 -5.10 -6.54 -10.22
CA ALA A 82 -5.98 -5.40 -10.39
C ALA A 82 -6.83 -5.53 -11.67
N GLN A 83 -6.21 -5.94 -12.77
CA GLN A 83 -6.90 -6.17 -14.05
C GLN A 83 -7.91 -7.33 -13.97
N ALA A 84 -7.54 -8.43 -13.30
CA ALA A 84 -8.39 -9.61 -13.20
C ALA A 84 -9.69 -9.35 -12.43
N ILE A 85 -9.70 -8.41 -11.49
CA ILE A 85 -10.85 -8.15 -10.61
C ILE A 85 -11.42 -6.72 -10.74
N ASP A 86 -10.87 -5.90 -11.64
CA ASP A 86 -11.16 -4.46 -11.82
C ASP A 86 -11.08 -3.68 -10.49
N ASP A 87 -10.02 -3.95 -9.70
CA ASP A 87 -9.86 -3.35 -8.38
C ASP A 87 -8.38 -3.24 -7.97
N GLU A 88 -7.86 -2.01 -7.92
CA GLU A 88 -6.48 -1.70 -7.54
C GLU A 88 -6.23 -1.82 -6.02
N PHE A 89 -7.28 -2.02 -5.22
CA PHE A 89 -7.20 -2.27 -3.79
C PHE A 89 -7.56 -3.71 -3.38
N PHE A 90 -7.57 -4.64 -4.34
CA PHE A 90 -7.66 -6.11 -4.17
C PHE A 90 -8.86 -6.62 -3.39
N GLY A 91 -10.00 -5.95 -3.46
CA GLY A 91 -11.20 -6.30 -2.71
C GLY A 91 -11.04 -6.16 -1.19
N MET A 92 -10.12 -5.31 -0.75
CA MET A 92 -9.88 -5.06 0.67
C MET A 92 -10.76 -3.95 1.25
N ASP A 93 -11.48 -3.24 0.41
CA ASP A 93 -12.53 -2.31 0.79
C ASP A 93 -13.88 -2.79 0.26
N ARG A 94 -14.95 -2.25 0.78
CA ARG A 94 -16.32 -2.57 0.34
C ARG A 94 -16.57 -2.10 -1.09
N HIS A 95 -16.03 -0.95 -1.43
CA HIS A 95 -16.10 -0.38 -2.77
C HIS A 95 -14.82 -0.68 -3.54
N PRO A 96 -14.89 -1.23 -4.77
CA PRO A 96 -13.70 -1.49 -5.58
C PRO A 96 -13.05 -0.18 -6.04
N MET A 97 -11.76 -0.06 -5.82
CA MET A 97 -10.94 0.99 -6.40
C MET A 97 -10.61 0.61 -7.86
N LYS A 98 -11.45 1.02 -8.80
CA LYS A 98 -11.35 0.62 -10.20
C LYS A 98 -10.00 0.90 -10.82
N VAL A 99 -9.60 0.03 -11.75
CA VAL A 99 -8.36 0.18 -12.52
C VAL A 99 -8.29 1.55 -13.19
N GLY A 100 -7.16 2.23 -13.02
CA GLY A 100 -6.94 3.61 -13.45
C GLY A 100 -7.12 4.66 -12.36
N SER A 101 -7.71 4.29 -11.22
CA SER A 101 -7.88 5.21 -10.08
C SER A 101 -6.54 5.71 -9.55
N PHE A 102 -5.54 4.83 -9.42
CA PHE A 102 -4.20 5.22 -8.94
C PHE A 102 -3.50 6.14 -9.95
N THR A 103 -3.64 5.89 -11.24
CA THR A 103 -3.12 6.78 -12.28
C THR A 103 -3.75 8.17 -12.18
N LEU A 104 -5.07 8.24 -12.00
CA LEU A 104 -5.79 9.49 -11.82
C LEU A 104 -5.34 10.21 -10.54
N LEU A 105 -5.13 9.48 -9.45
CA LEU A 105 -4.55 10.01 -8.21
C LEU A 105 -3.17 10.65 -8.47
N CYS A 106 -2.27 9.95 -9.16
CA CYS A 106 -0.95 10.48 -9.52
C CYS A 106 -1.07 11.80 -10.31
N HIS A 107 -1.95 11.87 -11.30
CA HIS A 107 -2.21 13.09 -12.05
C HIS A 107 -2.77 14.23 -11.19
N ALA A 108 -3.62 13.91 -10.22
CA ALA A 108 -4.21 14.91 -9.32
C ALA A 108 -3.18 15.55 -8.37
N VAL A 109 -2.12 14.84 -8.02
CA VAL A 109 -1.14 15.28 -7.03
C VAL A 109 0.17 15.82 -7.60
N ILE A 110 0.55 15.42 -8.82
CA ILE A 110 1.87 15.71 -9.39
C ILE A 110 2.18 17.22 -9.52
N GLN A 111 1.14 18.04 -9.67
CA GLN A 111 1.28 19.49 -9.79
C GLN A 111 1.08 20.23 -8.47
N SER A 112 1.17 19.54 -7.33
CA SER A 112 1.05 20.18 -6.04
C SER A 112 2.33 20.92 -5.69
N ASP A 113 2.20 22.14 -5.17
CA ASP A 113 3.36 23.01 -4.84
C ASP A 113 4.18 22.47 -3.66
N THR A 114 3.56 21.64 -2.79
CA THR A 114 4.22 21.05 -1.62
C THR A 114 3.79 19.60 -1.44
N LEU A 115 4.64 18.79 -0.79
CA LEU A 115 4.32 17.40 -0.45
C LEU A 115 3.09 17.31 0.47
N GLU A 116 2.95 18.23 1.42
CA GLU A 116 1.78 18.32 2.30
C GLU A 116 0.48 18.44 1.50
N ARG A 117 0.43 19.40 0.55
CA ARG A 117 -0.75 19.58 -0.32
C ARG A 117 -1.01 18.37 -1.19
N ALA A 118 0.05 17.71 -1.70
CA ALA A 118 -0.07 16.49 -2.46
C ALA A 118 -0.69 15.36 -1.63
N LEU A 119 -0.19 15.14 -0.40
CA LEU A 119 -0.71 14.13 0.50
C LEU A 119 -2.16 14.42 0.94
N LEU A 120 -2.50 15.67 1.25
CA LEU A 120 -3.89 16.05 1.55
C LEU A 120 -4.84 15.77 0.38
N ARG A 121 -4.40 16.02 -0.87
CA ARG A 121 -5.18 15.68 -2.08
C ARG A 121 -5.30 14.17 -2.24
N ALA A 122 -4.21 13.42 -2.02
CA ALA A 122 -4.21 11.97 -2.10
C ALA A 122 -5.18 11.35 -1.09
N LEU A 123 -5.16 11.81 0.16
CA LEU A 123 -6.06 11.35 1.22
C LEU A 123 -7.53 11.65 0.91
N ARG A 124 -7.81 12.84 0.36
CA ARG A 124 -9.18 13.18 -0.12
C ARG A 124 -9.63 12.28 -1.26
N PHE A 125 -8.74 12.01 -2.23
CA PHE A 125 -9.05 11.12 -3.34
C PHE A 125 -9.34 9.70 -2.84
N LEU A 126 -8.48 9.14 -1.98
CA LEU A 126 -8.68 7.81 -1.41
C LEU A 126 -10.00 7.71 -0.63
N ARG A 127 -10.39 8.76 0.10
CA ARG A 127 -11.68 8.82 0.77
C ARG A 127 -12.88 8.83 -0.19
N LEU A 128 -12.71 9.27 -1.43
CA LEU A 128 -13.77 9.24 -2.45
C LEU A 128 -13.93 7.86 -3.09
N VAL A 129 -12.85 7.09 -3.17
CA VAL A 129 -12.84 5.79 -3.85
C VAL A 129 -12.90 4.59 -2.90
N LEU A 130 -12.69 4.80 -1.59
CA LEU A 130 -12.79 3.79 -0.54
C LEU A 130 -13.88 4.16 0.46
N ASP A 131 -14.70 3.18 0.85
CA ASP A 131 -15.81 3.39 1.79
C ASP A 131 -15.38 3.24 3.26
N GLU A 132 -14.46 2.32 3.53
CA GLU A 132 -14.15 1.86 4.88
C GLU A 132 -12.87 2.45 5.45
N LEU A 133 -11.89 2.72 4.57
CA LEU A 133 -10.60 3.28 4.95
C LEU A 133 -10.50 4.76 4.59
N SER A 134 -10.00 5.54 5.51
CA SER A 134 -9.65 6.94 5.26
C SER A 134 -8.39 7.31 6.03
N GLY A 135 -7.70 8.35 5.58
CA GLY A 135 -6.50 8.82 6.23
C GLY A 135 -6.57 10.31 6.54
N GLU A 136 -5.82 10.72 7.56
CA GLU A 136 -5.62 12.10 7.97
C GLU A 136 -4.13 12.40 8.05
N LEU A 137 -3.72 13.59 7.63
CA LEU A 137 -2.36 14.10 7.78
C LEU A 137 -2.33 15.09 8.93
N VAL A 138 -1.52 14.78 9.94
CA VAL A 138 -1.28 15.63 11.11
C VAL A 138 0.20 16.00 11.14
N CYS A 139 0.51 17.30 11.17
CA CYS A 139 1.88 17.80 11.25
C CYS A 139 2.15 18.33 12.65
N GLU A 140 3.15 17.76 13.33
CA GLU A 140 3.58 18.17 14.66
C GLU A 140 5.08 18.54 14.63
N GLY A 141 5.38 19.82 14.64
CA GLY A 141 6.76 20.32 14.50
C GLY A 141 7.35 19.92 13.14
N GLU A 142 8.39 19.09 13.16
CA GLU A 142 9.08 18.59 11.96
C GLU A 142 8.63 17.20 11.54
N VAL A 143 7.65 16.63 12.24
CA VAL A 143 7.15 15.27 11.98
C VAL A 143 5.75 15.34 11.38
N ALA A 144 5.54 14.61 10.30
CA ALA A 144 4.23 14.38 9.72
C ALA A 144 3.72 12.98 10.06
N HIS A 145 2.51 12.91 10.57
CA HIS A 145 1.83 11.67 10.92
C HIS A 145 0.71 11.41 9.91
N ILE A 146 0.66 10.21 9.34
CA ILE A 146 -0.51 9.73 8.61
C ILE A 146 -1.29 8.84 9.55
N VAL A 147 -2.52 9.28 9.86
CA VAL A 147 -3.44 8.57 10.74
C VAL A 147 -4.45 7.83 9.89
N LEU A 148 -4.53 6.51 10.03
CA LEU A 148 -5.50 5.68 9.31
C LEU A 148 -6.73 5.45 10.19
N HIS A 149 -7.90 5.74 9.65
CA HIS A 149 -9.21 5.44 10.23
C HIS A 149 -9.85 4.28 9.48
N ASP A 150 -10.40 3.35 10.24
CA ASP A 150 -11.08 2.16 9.72
C ASP A 150 -12.48 2.08 10.32
N ARG A 151 -13.50 2.35 9.50
CA ARG A 151 -14.91 2.34 9.92
C ARG A 151 -15.42 0.97 10.35
N ARG A 152 -14.78 -0.13 9.92
CA ARG A 152 -15.14 -1.47 10.38
C ARG A 152 -14.78 -1.68 11.85
N MET A 153 -13.73 -1.02 12.31
CA MET A 153 -13.29 -1.11 13.71
C MET A 153 -14.19 -0.30 14.67
N ASP A 154 -14.94 0.67 14.11
CA ASP A 154 -15.85 1.54 14.88
C ASP A 154 -17.23 0.88 15.10
N THR A 155 -17.51 -0.24 14.45
CA THR A 155 -18.78 -0.95 14.62
C THR A 155 -18.63 -2.06 15.67
N ASP A 156 -19.47 -2.05 16.73
CA ASP A 156 -19.56 -3.08 17.80
C ASP A 156 -20.02 -4.48 17.27
N ARG A 157 -19.94 -4.75 16.00
CA ARG A 157 -20.23 -6.07 15.47
C ARG A 157 -18.98 -6.93 15.53
N PRO A 158 -18.99 -8.03 16.32
CA PRO A 158 -17.96 -9.04 16.28
C PRO A 158 -18.00 -9.69 14.88
N GLN A 159 -17.23 -9.16 13.95
CA GLN A 159 -17.00 -9.83 12.68
C GLN A 159 -16.07 -11.00 12.91
N ALA A 160 -16.41 -12.12 12.28
CA ALA A 160 -15.70 -13.39 12.42
C ALA A 160 -14.17 -13.18 12.32
N LEU A 161 -13.45 -13.76 13.25
CA LEU A 161 -11.99 -13.79 13.41
C LEU A 161 -11.22 -14.14 12.11
N SER A 162 -11.90 -14.75 11.13
CA SER A 162 -11.34 -15.09 9.81
C SER A 162 -11.01 -13.91 8.90
N ALA A 163 -11.45 -12.69 9.23
CA ALA A 163 -11.22 -11.49 8.41
C ALA A 163 -10.00 -10.66 8.86
N GLN A 164 -9.40 -10.94 10.02
CA GLN A 164 -8.33 -10.14 10.60
C GLN A 164 -7.02 -10.08 9.77
N PRO A 165 -6.47 -11.19 9.21
CA PRO A 165 -5.22 -11.12 8.44
C PRO A 165 -5.33 -10.21 7.23
N ARG A 166 -6.45 -10.26 6.52
CA ARG A 166 -6.69 -9.39 5.35
C ARG A 166 -6.81 -7.92 5.73
N ARG A 167 -7.27 -7.62 6.95
CA ARG A 167 -7.40 -6.24 7.39
C ARG A 167 -6.04 -5.62 7.69
N ALA A 168 -5.15 -6.35 8.34
CA ALA A 168 -3.76 -5.94 8.52
C ALA A 168 -3.07 -5.67 7.16
N PHE A 169 -3.33 -6.53 6.17
CA PHE A 169 -2.82 -6.33 4.81
C PHE A 169 -3.39 -5.07 4.15
N ALA A 170 -4.69 -4.79 4.31
CA ALA A 170 -5.33 -3.58 3.80
C ALA A 170 -4.73 -2.30 4.42
N HIS A 171 -4.52 -2.31 5.74
CA HIS A 171 -3.90 -1.19 6.45
C HIS A 171 -2.46 -0.96 5.98
N GLY A 172 -1.66 -2.03 5.90
CA GLY A 172 -0.28 -1.95 5.40
C GLY A 172 -0.23 -1.47 3.95
N THR A 173 -1.10 -2.00 3.09
CA THR A 173 -1.19 -1.59 1.68
C THR A 173 -1.55 -0.12 1.54
N PHE A 174 -2.54 0.39 2.28
CA PHE A 174 -2.90 1.81 2.28
C PHE A 174 -1.70 2.70 2.63
N MET A 175 -0.95 2.33 3.68
CA MET A 175 0.23 3.08 4.10
C MET A 175 1.37 2.99 3.08
N VAL A 176 1.60 1.82 2.47
CA VAL A 176 2.62 1.63 1.42
C VAL A 176 2.30 2.46 0.17
N ILE A 177 1.03 2.52 -0.23
CA ILE A 177 0.59 3.37 -1.36
C ILE A 177 0.91 4.84 -1.08
N LEU A 178 0.55 5.37 0.09
CA LEU A 178 0.81 6.78 0.44
C LEU A 178 2.30 7.08 0.58
N HIS A 179 3.05 6.21 1.25
CA HIS A 179 4.50 6.38 1.41
C HIS A 179 5.22 6.29 0.06
N GLY A 180 4.86 5.31 -0.78
CA GLY A 180 5.39 5.17 -2.13
C GLY A 180 5.09 6.39 -3.00
N LEU A 181 3.86 6.91 -2.95
CA LEU A 181 3.48 8.14 -3.63
C LEU A 181 4.30 9.34 -3.15
N ALA A 182 4.49 9.49 -1.84
CA ALA A 182 5.31 10.56 -1.26
C ALA A 182 6.77 10.48 -1.73
N CYS A 183 7.37 9.29 -1.67
CA CYS A 183 8.73 9.05 -2.14
C CYS A 183 8.88 9.35 -3.64
N TRP A 184 7.90 8.92 -4.45
CA TRP A 184 7.89 9.18 -5.89
C TRP A 184 7.82 10.68 -6.21
N LEU A 185 6.95 11.43 -5.52
CA LEU A 185 6.79 12.87 -5.73
C LEU A 185 8.06 13.66 -5.41
N VAL A 186 8.81 13.25 -4.38
CA VAL A 186 10.05 13.96 -3.99
C VAL A 186 11.31 13.38 -4.62
N GLY A 187 11.19 12.25 -5.34
CA GLY A 187 12.31 11.60 -6.01
C GLY A 187 13.35 10.95 -5.07
N LEU A 188 13.02 10.74 -3.79
CA LEU A 188 13.89 10.11 -2.80
C LEU A 188 13.08 9.25 -1.82
N ARG A 189 13.76 8.29 -1.17
CA ARG A 189 13.15 7.51 -0.10
C ARG A 189 13.03 8.35 1.16
N ILE A 190 11.81 8.61 1.59
CA ILE A 190 11.51 9.28 2.85
C ILE A 190 11.66 8.24 3.97
N PRO A 191 12.48 8.50 5.01
CA PRO A 191 12.61 7.58 6.14
C PRO A 191 11.29 7.53 6.93
N VAL A 192 10.87 6.31 7.29
CA VAL A 192 9.76 6.09 8.21
C VAL A 192 10.34 6.03 9.62
N MET A 193 9.94 6.94 10.49
CA MET A 193 10.41 6.98 11.88
C MET A 193 9.74 5.94 12.77
N GLY A 194 8.51 5.57 12.45
CA GLY A 194 7.76 4.55 13.15
C GLY A 194 6.42 4.29 12.50
N ALA A 195 5.89 3.08 12.70
CA ALA A 195 4.54 2.71 12.32
C ALA A 195 3.92 1.87 13.44
N SER A 196 2.68 2.19 13.80
CA SER A 196 1.92 1.46 14.80
C SER A 196 0.63 0.94 14.20
N PHE A 197 0.34 -0.33 14.42
CA PHE A 197 -0.87 -1.00 13.96
C PHE A 197 -1.64 -1.53 15.16
N CYS A 198 -2.97 -1.57 15.10
CA CYS A 198 -3.80 -2.17 16.15
C CYS A 198 -4.04 -3.67 15.92
N ASP A 199 -3.63 -4.20 14.75
CA ASP A 199 -3.72 -5.61 14.44
C ASP A 199 -2.51 -6.36 14.98
N ASP A 200 -2.64 -7.68 15.19
CA ASP A 200 -1.50 -8.56 15.44
C ASP A 200 -0.56 -8.52 14.24
N ALA A 201 0.76 -8.57 14.51
CA ALA A 201 1.77 -8.55 13.46
C ALA A 201 1.62 -9.80 12.56
N PRO A 202 1.31 -9.64 11.28
CA PRO A 202 1.25 -10.77 10.37
C PRO A 202 2.65 -11.35 10.13
N PRO A 203 2.78 -12.61 9.66
CA PRO A 203 4.07 -13.25 9.42
C PRO A 203 5.00 -12.49 8.46
N TYR A 204 4.45 -11.61 7.65
CA TYR A 204 5.17 -10.77 6.69
C TYR A 204 5.36 -9.32 7.18
N ALA A 205 5.14 -9.02 8.45
CA ALA A 205 5.24 -7.65 8.99
C ALA A 205 6.61 -6.99 8.76
N ASP A 206 7.68 -7.78 8.65
CA ASP A 206 9.03 -7.29 8.34
C ASP A 206 9.13 -6.65 6.94
N GLU A 207 8.17 -6.91 6.05
CA GLU A 207 8.11 -6.27 4.73
C GLU A 207 7.74 -4.78 4.81
N TRP A 208 7.17 -4.33 5.91
CA TRP A 208 6.82 -2.92 6.13
C TRP A 208 7.96 -2.09 6.76
N ARG A 209 9.10 -2.71 7.06
CA ARG A 209 10.35 -2.10 7.56
C ARG A 209 11.35 -1.89 6.40
#